data_4ad618558ef7f88a16c27b541fa91a35
#
_entry.id   4ad618558ef7f88a16c27b541fa91a35
#
_cell.length_a   1.000
_cell.length_b   1.000
_cell.length_c   1.000
_cell.angle_alpha   90.00
_cell.angle_beta   90.00
_cell.angle_gamma   90.00
#
_symmetry.space_group_name_H-M   'P 1'
#
loop_
_entity.id
_entity.type
_entity.pdbx_description
1 polymer ?
#
loop_
_entity_poly.entity_id
_entity_poly.type
_entity_poly.pdbx_seq_one_letter_code
_entity_poly.pdbx_strand_id
1 'polypeptide(L)' 'MKDEIIHVSAAPDGAILEFPFSACYFMKVCNPYTGVGGVVELFYGAYFTYADLEKRGVGQYCKVLYRNLDEMYREDEE' A
#
# COMPACT_ATOMS: atom_id res chain seq x y z
N MET A 1 -4.07 12.07 8.64
CA MET A 1 -4.17 12.26 7.22
C MET A 1 -4.67 11.05 6.46
N LYS A 2 -5.53 10.26 7.13
CA LYS A 2 -6.05 9.02 6.55
C LYS A 2 -6.97 9.24 5.34
N ASP A 3 -7.48 10.45 5.17
CA ASP A 3 -8.42 10.74 4.08
C ASP A 3 -7.76 11.30 2.84
N GLU A 4 -6.46 11.59 2.90
CA GLU A 4 -5.75 12.12 1.75
C GLU A 4 -5.46 11.04 0.72
N ILE A 5 -5.79 11.32 -0.54
CA ILE A 5 -5.48 10.44 -1.66
C ILE A 5 -4.15 10.88 -2.25
N ILE A 6 -3.20 9.95 -2.33
CA ILE A 6 -1.88 10.21 -2.89
C ILE A 6 -1.54 9.15 -3.93
N HIS A 7 -0.57 9.48 -4.80
CA HIS A 7 -0.01 8.47 -5.70
C HIS A 7 0.77 7.45 -4.89
N VAL A 8 0.66 6.17 -5.27
CA VAL A 8 1.28 5.08 -4.52
C VAL A 8 2.80 5.25 -4.38
N SER A 9 3.46 5.87 -5.35
CA SER A 9 4.91 6.10 -5.29
C SER A 9 5.30 7.08 -4.18
N ALA A 10 4.37 7.91 -3.72
CA ALA A 10 4.62 8.87 -2.65
C ALA A 10 4.42 8.28 -1.26
N ALA A 11 3.86 7.08 -1.16
CA ALA A 11 3.66 6.43 0.13
C ALA A 11 5.00 5.96 0.70
N PRO A 12 5.18 6.07 2.03
CA PRO A 12 6.42 5.56 2.64
C PRO A 12 6.47 4.04 2.59
N ASP A 13 7.69 3.50 2.50
CA ASP A 13 7.88 2.06 2.51
C ASP A 13 7.37 1.48 3.84
N GLY A 14 6.67 0.37 3.76
CA GLY A 14 6.04 -0.26 4.92
C GLY A 14 4.66 0.27 5.26
N ALA A 15 4.19 1.31 4.59
CA ALA A 15 2.86 1.88 4.85
C ALA A 15 1.75 0.91 4.44
N ILE A 16 0.67 0.92 5.22
CA ILE A 16 -0.53 0.14 4.89
C ILE A 16 -1.47 1.04 4.10
N LEU A 17 -1.88 0.56 2.94
CA LEU A 17 -2.60 1.35 1.94
C LEU A 17 -3.98 0.79 1.66
N GLU A 18 -4.90 1.69 1.36
CA GLU A 18 -6.23 1.34 0.86
C GLU A 18 -6.42 2.00 -0.50
N PHE A 19 -6.79 1.21 -1.50
CA PHE A 19 -7.09 1.71 -2.84
C PHE A 19 -8.61 1.80 -3.00
N PRO A 20 -9.14 2.92 -3.53
CA PRO A 20 -10.59 3.11 -3.63
C PRO A 20 -11.33 2.05 -4.44
N PHE A 21 -10.65 1.43 -5.41
CA PHE A 21 -11.27 0.44 -6.29
C PHE A 21 -10.93 -1.00 -5.91
N SER A 22 -10.45 -1.23 -4.68
CA SER A 22 -10.13 -2.57 -4.20
C SER A 22 -10.61 -2.71 -2.76
N ALA A 23 -11.12 -3.88 -2.42
CA ALA A 23 -11.51 -4.20 -1.05
C ALA A 23 -10.32 -4.68 -0.21
N CYS A 24 -9.17 -4.92 -0.83
CA CYS A 24 -7.99 -5.46 -0.16
C CYS A 24 -7.12 -4.34 0.38
N TYR A 25 -6.35 -4.67 1.42
CA TYR A 25 -5.31 -3.79 1.95
C TYR A 25 -3.95 -4.21 1.41
N PHE A 26 -3.07 -3.24 1.23
CA PHE A 26 -1.76 -3.46 0.64
C PHE A 26 -0.68 -2.81 1.51
N MET A 27 0.54 -3.33 1.42
CA MET A 27 1.69 -2.70 2.06
C MET A 27 2.64 -2.21 0.97
N LYS A 28 3.07 -0.95 1.10
CA LYS A 28 4.08 -0.38 0.20
C LYS A 28 5.43 -1.02 0.48
N VAL A 29 6.06 -1.53 -0.56
CA VAL A 29 7.38 -2.16 -0.46
C VAL A 29 8.31 -1.61 -1.51
N CYS A 30 9.62 -1.78 -1.28
CA CYS A 30 10.65 -1.40 -2.23
C CYS A 30 11.56 -2.60 -2.43
N ASN A 31 11.83 -2.94 -3.69
CA ASN A 31 12.77 -4.00 -3.99
C ASN A 31 14.17 -3.54 -3.65
N PRO A 32 14.88 -4.21 -2.71
CA PRO A 32 16.18 -3.74 -2.25
C PRO A 32 17.28 -3.85 -3.32
N TYR A 33 17.05 -4.67 -4.35
CA TYR A 33 18.05 -4.87 -5.41
C TYR A 33 17.89 -3.88 -6.55
N THR A 34 16.67 -3.51 -6.90
CA THR A 34 16.40 -2.63 -8.03
C THR A 34 16.01 -1.21 -7.62
N GLY A 35 15.61 -1.02 -6.37
CA GLY A 35 15.08 0.26 -5.91
C GLY A 35 13.68 0.55 -6.41
N VAL A 36 13.05 -0.38 -7.11
CA VAL A 36 11.72 -0.18 -7.66
C VAL A 36 10.66 -0.46 -6.61
N GLY A 37 9.71 0.45 -6.47
CA GLY A 37 8.60 0.30 -5.54
C GLY A 37 7.49 -0.59 -6.09
N GLY A 38 6.68 -1.11 -5.18
CA GLY A 38 5.51 -1.91 -5.49
C GLY A 38 4.67 -2.06 -4.25
N VAL A 39 3.72 -2.98 -4.29
CA VAL A 39 2.85 -3.25 -3.14
C VAL A 39 2.65 -4.75 -2.97
N VAL A 40 2.40 -5.17 -1.74
CA VAL A 40 2.04 -6.55 -1.42
C VAL A 40 0.61 -6.54 -0.88
N GLU A 41 -0.26 -7.34 -1.50
CA GLU A 41 -1.62 -7.53 -1.01
C GLU A 41 -1.55 -8.38 0.26
N LEU A 42 -2.16 -7.90 1.35
CA LEU A 42 -1.92 -8.47 2.69
C LEU A 42 -2.63 -9.80 2.94
N PHE A 43 -3.72 -10.04 2.25
CA PHE A 43 -4.49 -11.27 2.48
C PHE A 43 -3.79 -12.51 1.91
N TYR A 44 -3.33 -12.41 0.65
CA TYR A 44 -2.67 -13.52 -0.04
C TYR A 44 -1.17 -13.39 -0.13
N GLY A 45 -0.63 -12.21 0.17
CA GLY A 45 0.80 -11.95 0.06
C GLY A 45 1.28 -11.76 -1.38
N ALA A 46 0.37 -11.49 -2.31
CA ALA A 46 0.73 -11.30 -3.71
C ALA A 46 1.38 -9.95 -3.95
N TYR A 47 2.47 -9.95 -4.71
CA TYR A 47 3.19 -8.73 -5.07
C TYR A 47 2.65 -8.15 -6.38
N PHE A 48 2.47 -6.83 -6.42
CA PHE A 48 2.04 -6.11 -7.60
C PHE A 48 2.96 -4.93 -7.85
N THR A 49 3.36 -4.76 -9.11
CA THR A 49 4.02 -3.53 -9.54
C THR A 49 2.97 -2.44 -9.72
N TYR A 50 3.40 -1.18 -9.89
CA TYR A 50 2.46 -0.10 -10.16
C TYR A 50 1.71 -0.34 -11.48
N ALA A 51 2.40 -0.89 -12.48
CA ALA A 51 1.78 -1.24 -13.75
C ALA A 51 0.71 -2.32 -13.58
N ASP A 52 0.96 -3.29 -12.72
CA ASP A 52 -0.01 -4.35 -12.42
C ASP A 52 -1.28 -3.79 -11.80
N LEU A 53 -1.15 -2.80 -10.92
CA LEU A 53 -2.30 -2.14 -10.32
C LEU A 53 -3.19 -1.48 -11.37
N GLU A 54 -2.58 -0.82 -12.36
CA GLU A 54 -3.32 -0.23 -13.48
C GLU A 54 -4.03 -1.29 -14.30
N LYS A 55 -3.34 -2.37 -14.65
CA LYS A 55 -3.92 -3.45 -15.45
C LYS A 55 -5.10 -4.10 -14.80
N ARG A 56 -5.11 -4.16 -13.48
CA ARG A 56 -6.19 -4.80 -12.72
C ARG A 56 -7.33 -3.86 -12.36
N GLY A 57 -7.25 -2.61 -12.77
CA GLY A 57 -8.27 -1.63 -12.48
C GLY A 57 -8.25 -1.10 -11.06
N VAL A 58 -7.21 -1.40 -10.30
CA VAL A 58 -7.05 -0.90 -8.93
C VAL A 58 -6.61 0.56 -8.94
N GLY A 59 -5.83 0.95 -9.95
CA GLY A 59 -5.30 2.31 -10.07
C GLY A 59 -4.04 2.50 -9.24
N GLN A 60 -3.49 3.72 -9.31
CA GLN A 60 -2.24 4.04 -8.63
C GLN A 60 -2.39 5.09 -7.53
N TYR A 61 -3.63 5.40 -7.15
CA TYR A 61 -3.91 6.37 -6.10
C TYR A 61 -4.51 5.67 -4.89
N CYS A 62 -4.07 6.05 -3.71
CA CYS A 62 -4.41 5.34 -2.48
C CYS A 62 -4.49 6.26 -1.28
N LYS A 63 -5.03 5.74 -0.18
CA LYS A 63 -4.96 6.37 1.14
C LYS A 63 -3.94 5.63 1.98
N VAL A 64 -3.16 6.35 2.76
CA VAL A 64 -2.26 5.75 3.75
C VAL A 64 -3.05 5.59 5.05
N LEU A 65 -3.36 4.36 5.41
CA LEU A 65 -4.08 4.08 6.66
C LEU A 65 -3.15 4.09 7.86
N TYR A 66 -1.98 3.50 7.71
CA TYR A 66 -0.94 3.47 8.75
C TYR A 66 0.41 3.64 8.08
N ARG A 67 1.32 4.35 8.75
CA ARG A 67 2.67 4.58 8.18
C ARG A 67 3.54 3.34 8.23
N ASN A 68 3.21 2.38 9.10
CA ASN A 68 3.92 1.11 9.21
C ASN A 68 3.07 0.11 9.99
N LEU A 69 3.53 -1.14 10.07
CA LEU A 69 2.81 -2.19 10.79
C LEU A 69 2.72 -1.92 12.29
N ASP A 70 3.76 -1.33 12.85
CA ASP A 70 3.80 -1.01 14.27
C ASP A 70 2.66 -0.06 14.66
N GLU A 71 2.45 0.97 13.85
CA GLU A 71 1.37 1.93 14.06
C GLU A 71 0.00 1.24 13.98
N MET A 72 -0.17 0.31 13.04
CA MET A 72 -1.40 -0.45 12.91
C MET A 72 -1.69 -1.29 14.15
N TYR A 73 -0.68 -1.99 14.66
CA TYR A 73 -0.83 -2.83 15.85
C TYR A 73 -1.12 -2.01 17.10
N ARG A 74 -0.54 -0.83 17.22
CA ARG A 74 -0.78 0.04 18.37
C ARG A 74 -2.22 0.52 18.45
N GLU A 75 -2.85 0.75 17.31
CA GLU A 75 -4.24 1.17 17.29
C GLU A 75 -5.16 0.12 17.92
N ASP A 76 -4.83 -1.16 17.71
CA ASP A 76 -5.62 -2.26 18.26
C ASP A 76 -5.47 -2.42 19.78
N GLU A 77 -4.46 -1.83 20.39
CA GLU A 77 -4.20 -1.91 21.80
C GLU A 77 -5.03 -0.92 22.65
N GLU A 78 -5.68 0.00 21.99
CA GLU A 78 -6.55 0.94 22.66
C GLU A 78 -7.99 0.42 22.70
#